data_1ed2a7a0cb057f06d07e914add4c126b
#
_entry.id   1ed2a7a0cb057f06d07e914add4c126b
#
_cell.length_a   1.000
_cell.length_b   1.000
_cell.length_c   1.000
_cell.angle_alpha   90.00
_cell.angle_beta   90.00
_cell.angle_gamma   90.00
#
_symmetry.space_group_name_H-M   'P 1'
#
loop_
_entity.id
_entity.type
_entity.pdbx_description
1 polymer ?
#
loop_
_entity_poly.entity_id
_entity_poly.type
_entity_poly.pdbx_seq_one_letter_code
_entity_poly.pdbx_strand_id
1 'polypeptide(L)'
;MRTLVPLFIAAVVSVGSFVLVAQAPPGGGGKGGGKGKARENLKVLPDDANLVPTMQMFVAALGLADKGGCNYCHDPAQGASKASDANPKKLTARMMISMAKDINSKFPDGKEHVTCYTCHRGSTMPLTAAP
;
A
#
# COMPACT_ATOMS: atom_id res chain seq x y z
N MET A 1 -27.29 54.73 51.79
CA MET A 1 -26.10 53.99 51.38
C MET A 1 -26.53 52.75 50.62
N ARG A 2 -26.40 52.78 49.28
CA ARG A 2 -26.78 51.65 48.40
C ARG A 2 -25.50 50.97 47.96
N THR A 3 -25.29 49.74 48.44
CA THR A 3 -24.19 48.89 48.02
C THR A 3 -24.56 48.14 46.75
N LEU A 4 -23.85 48.44 45.66
CA LEU A 4 -23.91 47.74 44.39
C LEU A 4 -23.05 46.49 44.44
N VAL A 5 -23.66 45.35 44.23
CA VAL A 5 -22.98 44.04 44.10
C VAL A 5 -22.65 43.83 42.61
N PRO A 6 -21.42 43.66 42.18
CA PRO A 6 -21.09 43.33 40.79
C PRO A 6 -21.38 41.89 40.47
N LEU A 7 -22.15 41.65 39.43
CA LEU A 7 -22.46 40.38 38.85
C LEU A 7 -21.28 39.90 37.98
N PHE A 8 -20.51 38.95 38.43
CA PHE A 8 -19.48 38.32 37.62
C PHE A 8 -20.13 37.28 36.68
N ILE A 9 -20.16 37.57 35.39
CA ILE A 9 -20.55 36.64 34.34
C ILE A 9 -19.30 35.79 34.05
N ALA A 10 -19.29 34.54 34.47
CA ALA A 10 -18.28 33.55 34.08
C ALA A 10 -18.57 33.05 32.69
N ALA A 11 -17.79 33.48 31.71
CA ALA A 11 -17.82 32.92 30.33
C ALA A 11 -17.12 31.56 30.36
N VAL A 12 -17.91 30.51 30.21
CA VAL A 12 -17.39 29.14 29.99
C VAL A 12 -16.95 29.02 28.53
N VAL A 13 -15.63 29.09 28.32
CA VAL A 13 -15.05 28.77 27.01
C VAL A 13 -14.95 27.26 26.89
N SER A 14 -15.88 26.65 26.16
CA SER A 14 -15.80 25.24 25.80
C SER A 14 -14.74 25.06 24.70
N VAL A 15 -13.58 24.56 25.07
CA VAL A 15 -12.55 24.12 24.13
C VAL A 15 -13.04 22.81 23.48
N GLY A 16 -13.62 22.92 22.30
CA GLY A 16 -13.98 21.79 21.47
C GLY A 16 -12.71 21.10 20.97
N SER A 17 -12.41 19.93 21.53
CA SER A 17 -11.34 19.07 20.99
C SER A 17 -11.75 18.56 19.60
N PHE A 18 -11.19 19.18 18.56
CA PHE A 18 -11.27 18.64 17.21
C PHE A 18 -10.37 17.39 17.14
N VAL A 19 -10.99 16.22 17.21
CA VAL A 19 -10.30 14.97 16.84
C VAL A 19 -10.16 14.96 15.32
N LEU A 20 -8.95 15.21 14.83
CA LEU A 20 -8.61 14.94 13.43
C LEU A 20 -8.61 13.42 13.24
N VAL A 21 -9.73 12.87 12.78
CA VAL A 21 -9.77 11.52 12.24
C VAL A 21 -9.04 11.56 10.91
N ALA A 22 -7.81 11.06 10.89
CA ALA A 22 -7.11 10.80 9.64
C ALA A 22 -7.91 9.76 8.86
N GLN A 23 -8.67 10.23 7.86
CA GLN A 23 -9.36 9.35 6.93
C GLN A 23 -8.31 8.65 6.08
N ALA A 24 -8.19 7.33 6.26
CA ALA A 24 -7.49 6.49 5.30
C ALA A 24 -8.11 6.72 3.91
N PRO A 25 -7.31 6.73 2.83
CA PRO A 25 -7.84 6.88 1.49
C PRO A 25 -8.89 5.78 1.24
N PRO A 26 -10.01 6.08 0.57
CA PRO A 26 -11.03 5.08 0.29
C PRO A 26 -10.42 3.99 -0.56
N GLY A 27 -10.24 2.81 0.04
CA GLY A 27 -9.91 1.60 -0.68
C GLY A 27 -11.05 1.35 -1.66
N GLY A 28 -10.80 1.49 -2.96
CA GLY A 28 -11.75 1.20 -4.00
C GLY A 28 -12.26 -0.23 -3.85
N GLY A 29 -13.47 -0.37 -3.31
CA GLY A 29 -14.15 -1.65 -3.16
C GLY A 29 -14.49 -2.22 -4.52
N GLY A 30 -13.58 -2.98 -5.10
CA GLY A 30 -13.85 -3.82 -6.25
C GLY A 30 -14.78 -4.97 -5.81
N LYS A 31 -16.07 -4.88 -6.14
CA LYS A 31 -16.99 -6.01 -6.10
C LYS A 31 -16.47 -7.08 -7.07
N GLY A 32 -15.81 -8.10 -6.55
CA GLY A 32 -15.30 -9.22 -7.32
C GLY A 32 -15.58 -10.54 -6.62
N GLY A 33 -16.86 -10.84 -6.37
CA GLY A 33 -17.30 -12.12 -5.84
C GLY A 33 -17.80 -13.04 -6.95
N GLY A 34 -17.01 -13.34 -7.97
CA GLY A 34 -17.21 -14.48 -8.83
C GLY A 34 -16.23 -15.57 -8.45
N LYS A 35 -16.65 -16.84 -8.36
CA LYS A 35 -15.76 -18.00 -8.40
C LYS A 35 -15.07 -18.01 -9.77
N GLY A 36 -14.13 -17.09 -9.97
CA GLY A 36 -13.31 -17.03 -11.17
C GLY A 36 -12.39 -18.24 -11.20
N LYS A 37 -12.11 -18.73 -12.41
CA LYS A 37 -11.03 -19.69 -12.66
C LYS A 37 -9.80 -19.28 -11.82
N ALA A 38 -9.21 -20.24 -11.12
CA ALA A 38 -8.00 -20.02 -10.33
C ALA A 38 -6.95 -19.27 -11.17
N ARG A 39 -6.31 -18.28 -10.57
CA ARG A 39 -5.31 -17.46 -11.27
C ARG A 39 -4.06 -18.30 -11.48
N GLU A 40 -3.59 -18.29 -12.71
CA GLU A 40 -2.47 -19.14 -13.11
C GLU A 40 -1.13 -18.50 -12.74
N ASN A 41 -0.12 -19.36 -12.49
CA ASN A 41 1.29 -18.97 -12.31
C ASN A 41 1.58 -18.08 -11.09
N LEU A 42 0.78 -18.18 -10.03
CA LEU A 42 1.06 -17.56 -8.74
C LEU A 42 2.08 -18.42 -7.98
N LYS A 43 3.34 -17.95 -7.89
CA LYS A 43 4.45 -18.69 -7.25
C LYS A 43 4.79 -18.18 -5.85
N VAL A 44 4.60 -16.88 -5.60
CA VAL A 44 5.02 -16.22 -4.35
C VAL A 44 3.90 -15.44 -3.67
N LEU A 45 2.77 -15.28 -4.34
CA LEU A 45 1.58 -14.59 -3.82
C LEU A 45 0.41 -15.56 -3.71
N PRO A 46 -0.45 -15.43 -2.69
CA PRO A 46 -1.66 -16.23 -2.57
C PRO A 46 -2.70 -15.85 -3.64
N ASP A 47 -3.56 -16.81 -3.99
CA ASP A 47 -4.73 -16.56 -4.85
C ASP A 47 -5.94 -16.19 -3.98
N ASP A 48 -5.97 -14.96 -3.53
CA ASP A 48 -7.00 -14.43 -2.66
C ASP A 48 -7.53 -13.06 -3.12
N ALA A 49 -8.44 -12.49 -2.33
CA ALA A 49 -9.03 -11.18 -2.60
C ALA A 49 -8.00 -10.03 -2.55
N ASN A 50 -6.86 -10.21 -1.88
CA ASN A 50 -5.84 -9.18 -1.71
C ASN A 50 -4.86 -9.12 -2.89
N LEU A 51 -4.92 -10.05 -3.84
CA LEU A 51 -3.96 -10.08 -4.95
C LEU A 51 -3.97 -8.80 -5.78
N VAL A 52 -5.15 -8.27 -6.14
CA VAL A 52 -5.26 -7.03 -6.92
C VAL A 52 -4.81 -5.81 -6.11
N PRO A 53 -5.26 -5.62 -4.86
CA PRO A 53 -4.70 -4.59 -3.97
C PRO A 53 -3.17 -4.67 -3.84
N THR A 54 -2.61 -5.87 -3.71
CA THR A 54 -1.15 -6.07 -3.65
C THR A 54 -0.45 -5.60 -4.93
N MET A 55 -1.02 -5.89 -6.11
CA MET A 55 -0.46 -5.39 -7.37
C MET A 55 -0.53 -3.86 -7.46
N GLN A 56 -1.60 -3.23 -6.97
CA GLN A 56 -1.73 -1.77 -6.91
C GLN A 56 -0.69 -1.16 -5.95
N MET A 57 -0.43 -1.81 -4.83
CA MET A 57 0.62 -1.41 -3.90
C MET A 57 2.01 -1.47 -4.56
N PHE A 58 2.29 -2.47 -5.38
CA PHE A 58 3.55 -2.53 -6.14
C PHE A 58 3.68 -1.36 -7.12
N VAL A 59 2.60 -1.02 -7.84
CA VAL A 59 2.60 0.15 -8.74
C VAL A 59 2.95 1.43 -7.98
N ALA A 60 2.36 1.64 -6.81
CA ALA A 60 2.63 2.81 -5.98
C ALA A 60 4.06 2.79 -5.40
N ALA A 61 4.48 1.66 -4.82
CA ALA A 61 5.78 1.52 -4.17
C ALA A 61 6.97 1.70 -5.13
N LEU A 62 6.77 1.34 -6.40
CA LEU A 62 7.79 1.43 -7.46
C LEU A 62 7.67 2.68 -8.34
N GLY A 63 6.66 3.55 -8.10
CA GLY A 63 6.42 4.75 -8.90
C GLY A 63 6.14 4.44 -10.36
N LEU A 64 5.22 3.48 -10.62
CA LEU A 64 4.93 3.00 -11.97
C LEU A 64 3.73 3.68 -12.63
N ALA A 65 3.04 4.61 -11.96
CA ALA A 65 1.82 5.23 -12.49
C ALA A 65 2.04 5.77 -13.92
N ASP A 66 3.12 6.52 -14.12
CA ASP A 66 3.48 7.13 -15.39
C ASP A 66 4.37 6.24 -16.28
N LYS A 67 4.66 5.00 -15.83
CA LYS A 67 5.53 4.04 -16.53
C LYS A 67 4.77 2.81 -17.05
N GLY A 68 3.46 2.97 -17.30
CA GLY A 68 2.61 1.89 -17.79
C GLY A 68 1.89 1.09 -16.69
N GLY A 69 2.05 1.43 -15.42
CA GLY A 69 1.32 0.80 -14.31
C GLY A 69 1.48 -0.73 -14.29
N CYS A 70 0.36 -1.44 -14.36
CA CYS A 70 0.35 -2.91 -14.41
C CYS A 70 1.11 -3.49 -15.60
N ASN A 71 1.12 -2.78 -16.73
CA ASN A 71 1.78 -3.24 -17.95
C ASN A 71 3.32 -3.20 -17.85
N TYR A 72 3.88 -2.51 -16.87
CA TYR A 72 5.32 -2.54 -16.62
C TYR A 72 5.85 -3.96 -16.39
N CYS A 73 5.07 -4.80 -15.70
CA CYS A 73 5.42 -6.21 -15.45
C CYS A 73 4.56 -7.18 -16.25
N HIS A 74 3.33 -6.80 -16.61
CA HIS A 74 2.36 -7.61 -17.36
C HIS A 74 2.20 -7.08 -18.79
N ASP A 75 3.30 -6.85 -19.48
CA ASP A 75 3.31 -6.27 -20.81
C ASP A 75 2.63 -7.20 -21.84
N PRO A 76 1.52 -6.76 -22.45
CA PRO A 76 0.83 -7.56 -23.47
C PRO A 76 1.70 -7.88 -24.70
N ALA A 77 2.67 -7.02 -25.02
CA ALA A 77 3.59 -7.24 -26.13
C ALA A 77 4.59 -8.38 -25.87
N GLN A 78 4.81 -8.72 -24.59
CA GLN A 78 5.71 -9.80 -24.16
C GLN A 78 4.97 -11.05 -23.70
N GLY A 79 3.65 -11.09 -23.88
CA GLY A 79 2.81 -12.24 -23.52
C GLY A 79 1.38 -11.81 -23.23
N ALA A 80 0.43 -12.31 -23.98
CA ALA A 80 -0.99 -11.91 -23.92
C ALA A 80 -1.65 -12.20 -22.57
N SER A 81 -1.12 -13.14 -21.79
CA SER A 81 -1.64 -13.51 -20.47
C SER A 81 -0.88 -12.81 -19.35
N LYS A 82 -1.62 -12.31 -18.36
CA LYS A 82 -1.02 -11.83 -17.09
C LYS A 82 -0.24 -12.92 -16.35
N ALA A 83 -0.49 -14.19 -16.65
CA ALA A 83 0.25 -15.33 -16.12
C ALA A 83 1.61 -15.55 -16.82
N SER A 84 1.82 -14.97 -18.01
CA SER A 84 3.07 -15.14 -18.77
C SER A 84 4.30 -14.68 -17.98
N ASP A 85 5.38 -15.44 -18.08
CA ASP A 85 6.70 -15.10 -17.52
C ASP A 85 7.67 -14.52 -18.57
N ALA A 86 7.18 -14.18 -19.74
CA ALA A 86 8.00 -13.62 -20.83
C ALA A 86 8.66 -12.29 -20.43
N ASN A 87 8.00 -11.49 -19.58
CA ASN A 87 8.62 -10.26 -19.06
C ASN A 87 9.57 -10.57 -17.88
N PRO A 88 10.89 -10.34 -18.01
CA PRO A 88 11.86 -10.67 -16.97
C PRO A 88 11.67 -9.89 -15.66
N LYS A 89 10.99 -8.76 -15.70
CA LYS A 89 10.64 -7.97 -14.50
C LYS A 89 9.79 -8.76 -13.50
N LYS A 90 9.00 -9.74 -13.97
CA LYS A 90 8.22 -10.62 -13.08
C LYS A 90 9.12 -11.54 -12.27
N LEU A 91 10.20 -12.06 -12.85
CA LEU A 91 11.17 -12.88 -12.12
C LEU A 91 11.88 -12.07 -11.03
N THR A 92 12.31 -10.85 -11.38
CA THR A 92 12.89 -9.91 -10.42
C THR A 92 11.89 -9.57 -9.30
N ALA A 93 10.63 -9.29 -9.65
CA ALA A 93 9.61 -8.99 -8.64
C ALA A 93 9.37 -10.16 -7.67
N ARG A 94 9.34 -11.41 -8.16
CA ARG A 94 9.21 -12.59 -7.31
C ARG A 94 10.38 -12.75 -6.34
N MET A 95 11.60 -12.51 -6.81
CA MET A 95 12.78 -12.53 -5.96
C MET A 95 12.68 -11.46 -4.85
N MET A 96 12.29 -10.23 -5.19
CA MET A 96 12.11 -9.14 -4.22
C MET A 96 10.99 -9.42 -3.22
N ILE A 97 9.87 -10.01 -3.65
CA ILE A 97 8.77 -10.41 -2.76
C ILE A 97 9.25 -11.48 -1.78
N SER A 98 9.97 -12.50 -2.24
CA SER A 98 10.54 -13.53 -1.37
C SER A 98 11.51 -12.92 -0.37
N MET A 99 12.41 -12.05 -0.80
CA MET A 99 13.37 -11.35 0.07
C MET A 99 12.65 -10.53 1.16
N ALA A 100 11.62 -9.75 0.81
CA ALA A 100 10.86 -8.98 1.79
C ALA A 100 10.18 -9.89 2.82
N LYS A 101 9.60 -11.03 2.39
CA LYS A 101 9.04 -12.04 3.28
C LYS A 101 10.09 -12.63 4.22
N ASP A 102 11.26 -12.96 3.70
CA ASP A 102 12.36 -13.51 4.50
C ASP A 102 12.85 -12.51 5.55
N ILE A 103 12.96 -11.23 5.20
CA ILE A 103 13.31 -10.19 6.16
C ILE A 103 12.23 -10.10 7.25
N ASN A 104 10.96 -10.01 6.88
CA ASN A 104 9.86 -9.91 7.83
C ASN A 104 9.76 -11.13 8.75
N SER A 105 10.11 -12.32 8.28
CA SER A 105 10.12 -13.53 9.09
C SER A 105 11.16 -13.54 10.24
N LYS A 106 12.13 -12.62 10.21
CA LYS A 106 13.13 -12.46 11.28
C LYS A 106 12.63 -11.64 12.47
N PHE A 107 11.52 -10.92 12.32
CA PHE A 107 10.94 -10.15 13.42
C PHE A 107 10.08 -11.06 14.30
N PRO A 108 10.31 -11.05 15.63
CA PRO A 108 9.65 -11.99 16.54
C PRO A 108 8.17 -11.69 16.80
N ASP A 109 7.70 -10.51 16.44
CA ASP A 109 6.32 -10.05 16.66
C ASP A 109 5.35 -10.49 15.56
N GLY A 110 5.85 -11.13 14.49
CA GLY A 110 5.06 -11.62 13.36
C GLY A 110 4.42 -10.53 12.50
N LYS A 111 4.86 -9.28 12.65
CA LYS A 111 4.34 -8.13 11.88
C LYS A 111 5.19 -7.85 10.64
N GLU A 112 4.58 -7.12 9.69
CA GLU A 112 5.28 -6.62 8.53
C GLU A 112 6.01 -5.31 8.88
N HIS A 113 7.34 -5.32 8.87
CA HIS A 113 8.22 -4.17 9.13
C HIS A 113 8.84 -3.61 7.85
N VAL A 114 8.99 -4.46 6.84
CA VAL A 114 9.59 -4.11 5.56
C VAL A 114 8.61 -4.38 4.44
N THR A 115 8.34 -3.34 3.66
CA THR A 115 7.50 -3.39 2.46
C THR A 115 8.33 -3.05 1.22
N CYS A 116 7.75 -3.18 0.03
CA CYS A 116 8.39 -2.72 -1.20
C CYS A 116 8.75 -1.23 -1.12
N TYR A 117 7.90 -0.42 -0.52
CA TYR A 117 8.13 1.02 -0.38
C TYR A 117 9.30 1.35 0.55
N THR A 118 9.60 0.51 1.54
CA THR A 118 10.74 0.73 2.46
C THR A 118 12.06 0.92 1.71
N CYS A 119 12.27 0.14 0.65
CA CYS A 119 13.48 0.23 -0.17
C CYS A 119 13.28 1.11 -1.41
N HIS A 120 12.14 0.98 -2.09
CA HIS A 120 11.93 1.58 -3.42
C HIS A 120 11.49 3.04 -3.38
N ARG A 121 10.70 3.47 -2.39
CA ARG A 121 10.27 4.87 -2.17
C ARG A 121 9.73 5.56 -3.43
N GLY A 122 8.96 4.86 -4.23
CA GLY A 122 8.42 5.39 -5.48
C GLY A 122 9.40 5.33 -6.67
N SER A 123 10.45 4.50 -6.60
CA SER A 123 11.39 4.29 -7.69
C SER A 123 11.59 2.80 -7.98
N THR A 124 11.79 2.45 -9.26
CA THR A 124 12.13 1.08 -9.65
C THR A 124 13.53 0.66 -9.18
N MET A 125 14.41 1.62 -8.94
CA MET A 125 15.76 1.39 -8.41
C MET A 125 15.86 1.97 -7.01
N PRO A 126 16.07 1.14 -5.97
CA PRO A 126 16.38 1.63 -4.63
C PRO A 126 17.66 2.46 -4.61
N LEU A 127 17.73 3.42 -3.70
CA LEU A 127 18.98 4.12 -3.42
C LEU A 127 19.97 3.16 -2.76
N THR A 128 21.18 3.10 -3.27
CA THR A 128 22.27 2.27 -2.72
C THR A 128 23.28 3.09 -1.90
N ALA A 129 23.12 4.41 -1.90
CA ALA A 129 23.88 5.35 -1.08
C ALA A 129 22.96 6.46 -0.55
N ALA A 130 23.38 7.13 0.51
CA ALA A 130 22.71 8.34 0.97
C ALA A 130 22.81 9.45 -0.09
N PRO A 131 21.78 10.32 -0.22
CA PRO A 131 21.82 11.51 -1.07
C PRO A 131 22.82 12.54 -0.57
#